data_4308f812158a870a2fc3a5dc3d1eff21
#
_entry.id   4308f812158a870a2fc3a5dc3d1eff21
#
_cell.length_a   1.000
_cell.length_b   1.000
_cell.length_c   1.000
_cell.angle_alpha   90.00
_cell.angle_beta   90.00
_cell.angle_gamma   90.00
#
_symmetry.space_group_name_H-M   'P 1'
#
loop_
_entity.id
_entity.type
_entity.pdbx_description
1 polymer ?
#
loop_
_entity_poly.entity_id
_entity_poly.type
_entity_poly.pdbx_seq_one_letter_code
_entity_poly.pdbx_strand_id
1 'polypeptide(L)'
;MTEHPYMAALERLMPPEHGEDEEIDWDAVESVWGTRFPADYMAFMACYGTGSINGNARVFSPLPFEGRRWSDDSMKEETANARYIWKMEGGREALDVHPDRLLAWGVTAGADILCWLTTANDPDRWPVVVCGRHTRSRFTVYPFGMAEFLCRLFEDRFEGFADGCPVSSIFWEKGTPNSFVHSKEAERRWLAGLDPDTGEPDPYADMFPRDE
;
A
#
# COMPACT_ATOMS: atom_id res chain seq x y z
N MET A 1 -23.41 -7.00 1.39
CA MET A 1 -21.96 -7.24 1.21
C MET A 1 -21.48 -8.02 2.43
N THR A 2 -20.88 -9.18 2.24
CA THR A 2 -20.27 -9.95 3.34
C THR A 2 -19.00 -9.20 3.73
N GLU A 3 -18.94 -8.72 4.97
CA GLU A 3 -17.77 -8.01 5.49
C GLU A 3 -16.55 -8.92 5.42
N HIS A 4 -15.46 -8.44 4.82
CA HIS A 4 -14.24 -9.25 4.71
C HIS A 4 -13.63 -9.41 6.11
N PRO A 5 -13.31 -10.64 6.56
CA PRO A 5 -12.96 -10.91 7.97
C PRO A 5 -11.77 -10.10 8.49
N TYR A 6 -10.79 -9.82 7.63
CA TYR A 6 -9.61 -9.04 8.00
C TYR A 6 -9.84 -7.52 7.95
N MET A 7 -10.88 -7.02 7.27
CA MET A 7 -11.19 -5.59 7.28
C MET A 7 -11.67 -5.14 8.66
N ALA A 8 -12.59 -5.86 9.29
CA ALA A 8 -13.03 -5.55 10.65
C ALA A 8 -11.87 -5.62 11.69
N ALA A 9 -10.87 -6.49 11.46
CA ALA A 9 -9.67 -6.53 12.27
C ALA A 9 -8.77 -5.31 12.00
N LEU A 10 -8.59 -4.95 10.73
CA LEU A 10 -7.79 -3.82 10.30
C LEU A 10 -8.34 -2.49 10.85
N GLU A 11 -9.67 -2.29 10.81
CA GLU A 11 -10.33 -1.10 11.35
C GLU A 11 -10.10 -0.92 12.86
N ARG A 12 -9.95 -2.02 13.60
CA ARG A 12 -9.58 -1.95 15.03
C ARG A 12 -8.11 -1.59 15.25
N LEU A 13 -7.21 -2.07 14.36
CA LEU A 13 -5.78 -1.83 14.43
C LEU A 13 -5.38 -0.47 13.84
N MET A 14 -6.20 0.05 12.95
CA MET A 14 -6.03 1.31 12.23
C MET A 14 -7.41 1.94 12.01
N PRO A 15 -7.96 2.69 12.99
CA PRO A 15 -9.26 3.34 12.84
C PRO A 15 -9.29 4.29 11.63
N PRO A 16 -10.38 4.28 10.80
CA PRO A 16 -10.45 5.08 9.58
C PRO A 16 -10.87 6.55 9.83
N GLU A 17 -10.33 7.19 10.86
CA GLU A 17 -10.72 8.56 11.28
C GLU A 17 -10.50 9.61 10.20
N HIS A 18 -9.50 9.39 9.34
CA HIS A 18 -9.14 10.26 8.21
C HIS A 18 -9.13 9.51 6.89
N GLY A 19 -9.86 8.40 6.80
CA GLY A 19 -10.16 7.69 5.56
C GLY A 19 -11.30 8.35 4.80
N GLU A 20 -11.36 8.11 3.50
CA GLU A 20 -12.43 8.56 2.60
C GLU A 20 -12.69 7.52 1.53
N ASP A 21 -13.96 7.24 1.21
CA ASP A 21 -14.33 6.35 0.10
C ASP A 21 -13.90 6.98 -1.23
N GLU A 22 -13.14 6.23 -2.01
CA GLU A 22 -12.70 6.67 -3.35
C GLU A 22 -13.80 6.65 -4.40
N GLU A 23 -14.97 6.07 -4.11
CA GLU A 23 -16.10 5.94 -5.05
C GLU A 23 -15.68 5.36 -6.42
N ILE A 24 -14.85 4.30 -6.39
CA ILE A 24 -14.22 3.71 -7.58
C ILE A 24 -15.26 2.95 -8.44
N ASP A 25 -15.34 3.29 -9.73
CA ASP A 25 -16.02 2.47 -10.74
C ASP A 25 -15.15 1.24 -11.07
N TRP A 26 -15.40 0.13 -10.38
CA TRP A 26 -14.61 -1.09 -10.53
C TRP A 26 -14.73 -1.75 -11.90
N ASP A 27 -15.86 -1.56 -12.62
CA ASP A 27 -16.03 -2.08 -13.98
C ASP A 27 -15.14 -1.31 -14.97
N ALA A 28 -15.04 0.01 -14.80
CA ALA A 28 -14.11 0.83 -15.56
C ALA A 28 -12.64 0.49 -15.25
N VAL A 29 -12.32 0.28 -13.97
CA VAL A 29 -10.98 -0.14 -13.52
C VAL A 29 -10.61 -1.50 -14.11
N GLU A 30 -11.49 -2.49 -14.05
CA GLU A 30 -11.27 -3.81 -14.66
C GLU A 30 -10.98 -3.70 -16.16
N SER A 31 -11.71 -2.84 -16.85
CA SER A 31 -11.49 -2.61 -18.30
C SER A 31 -10.10 -2.02 -18.61
N VAL A 32 -9.57 -1.15 -17.75
CA VAL A 32 -8.24 -0.53 -17.91
C VAL A 32 -7.11 -1.50 -17.55
N TRP A 33 -7.25 -2.23 -16.45
CA TRP A 33 -6.20 -3.12 -15.94
C TRP A 33 -6.24 -4.52 -16.55
N GLY A 34 -7.34 -4.90 -17.21
CA GLY A 34 -7.56 -6.23 -17.77
C GLY A 34 -7.73 -7.32 -16.72
N THR A 35 -8.02 -6.93 -15.48
CA THR A 35 -8.23 -7.84 -14.35
C THR A 35 -9.09 -7.18 -13.28
N ARG A 36 -9.81 -8.01 -12.52
CA ARG A 36 -10.48 -7.60 -11.27
C ARG A 36 -9.44 -7.41 -10.16
N PHE A 37 -9.85 -6.75 -9.10
CA PHE A 37 -9.04 -6.56 -7.90
C PHE A 37 -9.55 -7.42 -6.74
N PRO A 38 -8.69 -7.74 -5.74
CA PRO A 38 -9.09 -8.49 -4.56
C PRO A 38 -10.19 -7.79 -3.76
N ALA A 39 -11.13 -8.54 -3.22
CA ALA A 39 -12.25 -8.00 -2.46
C ALA A 39 -11.83 -7.27 -1.19
N ASP A 40 -10.74 -7.69 -0.54
CA ASP A 40 -10.18 -7.00 0.62
C ASP A 40 -9.59 -5.63 0.24
N TYR A 41 -8.95 -5.50 -0.93
CA TYR A 41 -8.48 -4.22 -1.42
C TYR A 41 -9.64 -3.29 -1.83
N MET A 42 -10.66 -3.84 -2.48
CA MET A 42 -11.87 -3.07 -2.82
C MET A 42 -12.55 -2.52 -1.55
N ALA A 43 -12.64 -3.35 -0.50
CA ALA A 43 -13.15 -2.94 0.80
C ALA A 43 -12.24 -1.91 1.50
N PHE A 44 -10.91 -2.04 1.34
CA PHE A 44 -9.96 -1.04 1.82
C PHE A 44 -10.17 0.32 1.15
N MET A 45 -10.30 0.36 -0.17
CA MET A 45 -10.55 1.60 -0.92
C MET A 45 -11.87 2.27 -0.52
N ALA A 46 -12.91 1.50 -0.23
CA ALA A 46 -14.19 2.02 0.25
C ALA A 46 -14.15 2.57 1.69
N CYS A 47 -13.22 2.09 2.51
CA CYS A 47 -13.09 2.50 3.93
C CYS A 47 -12.04 3.61 4.12
N TYR A 48 -10.89 3.46 3.48
CA TYR A 48 -9.72 4.29 3.69
C TYR A 48 -9.36 5.17 2.48
N GLY A 49 -9.58 4.65 1.27
CA GLY A 49 -9.11 5.27 0.04
C GLY A 49 -7.60 5.18 -0.16
N THR A 50 -7.04 6.03 -1.02
CA THR A 50 -5.60 6.18 -1.22
C THR A 50 -5.00 7.08 -0.15
N GLY A 51 -3.86 6.70 0.41
CA GLY A 51 -3.28 7.48 1.51
C GLY A 51 -2.06 6.85 2.15
N SER A 52 -1.70 7.41 3.30
CA SER A 52 -0.51 7.06 4.07
C SER A 52 -0.88 6.34 5.38
N ILE A 53 -0.14 5.30 5.70
CA ILE A 53 -0.19 4.59 6.97
C ILE A 53 1.01 5.05 7.81
N ASN A 54 0.76 5.65 8.98
CA ASN A 54 1.77 6.18 9.91
C ASN A 54 2.82 7.08 9.23
N GLY A 55 2.48 7.77 8.13
CA GLY A 55 3.42 8.59 7.36
C GLY A 55 4.55 7.79 6.66
N ASN A 56 4.49 6.47 6.65
CA ASN A 56 5.61 5.62 6.23
C ASN A 56 5.29 4.56 5.18
N ALA A 57 4.02 4.26 4.97
CA ALA A 57 3.62 3.36 3.90
C ALA A 57 2.43 3.95 3.15
N ARG A 58 2.52 3.97 1.84
CA ARG A 58 1.47 4.49 0.97
C ARG A 58 0.71 3.35 0.30
N VAL A 59 -0.62 3.45 0.30
CA VAL A 59 -1.51 2.57 -0.45
C VAL A 59 -2.03 3.34 -1.67
N PHE A 60 -1.94 2.73 -2.84
CA PHE A 60 -2.28 3.36 -4.11
C PHE A 60 -3.73 3.11 -4.50
N SER A 61 -4.34 4.09 -5.16
CA SER A 61 -5.54 3.92 -5.97
C SER A 61 -5.19 3.24 -7.31
N PRO A 62 -6.10 2.43 -7.90
CA PRO A 62 -5.92 1.90 -9.25
C PRO A 62 -6.20 2.96 -10.33
N LEU A 63 -6.75 4.11 -9.92
CA LEU A 63 -7.00 5.27 -10.77
C LEU A 63 -5.82 6.25 -10.72
N PRO A 64 -5.58 7.02 -11.79
CA PRO A 64 -4.64 8.12 -11.74
C PRO A 64 -5.07 9.12 -10.66
N PHE A 65 -4.15 9.53 -9.82
CA PHE A 65 -4.40 10.61 -8.86
C PHE A 65 -4.37 11.95 -9.59
N GLU A 66 -5.43 12.72 -9.53
CA GLU A 66 -5.53 14.04 -10.15
C GLU A 66 -5.03 15.20 -9.26
N GLY A 67 -4.39 14.88 -8.13
CA GLY A 67 -3.79 15.84 -7.19
C GLY A 67 -2.46 16.40 -7.68
N ARG A 68 -2.12 17.62 -7.28
CA ARG A 68 -1.06 18.43 -7.90
C ARG A 68 0.38 18.09 -7.49
N ARG A 69 0.67 17.40 -6.41
CA ARG A 69 2.04 17.33 -5.87
C ARG A 69 2.57 15.96 -5.47
N TRP A 70 1.71 15.00 -5.29
CA TRP A 70 2.13 13.67 -4.81
C TRP A 70 1.93 12.60 -5.89
N SER A 71 1.91 13.02 -7.16
CA SER A 71 1.50 12.21 -8.30
C SER A 71 2.56 11.24 -8.83
N ASP A 72 3.79 11.31 -8.32
CA ASP A 72 4.89 10.53 -8.91
C ASP A 72 4.87 9.06 -8.48
N ASP A 73 4.18 8.72 -7.40
CA ASP A 73 4.03 7.34 -6.92
C ASP A 73 2.65 6.81 -7.28
N SER A 74 2.54 6.15 -8.40
CA SER A 74 1.28 5.52 -8.83
C SER A 74 1.38 4.00 -8.81
N MET A 75 0.23 3.34 -8.70
CA MET A 75 0.15 1.88 -8.83
C MET A 75 0.82 1.40 -10.12
N LYS A 76 0.66 2.13 -11.22
CA LYS A 76 1.23 1.78 -12.53
C LYS A 76 2.76 1.91 -12.54
N GLU A 77 3.29 2.98 -11.97
CA GLU A 77 4.74 3.25 -11.94
C GLU A 77 5.45 2.27 -11.02
N GLU A 78 4.92 2.05 -9.81
CA GLU A 78 5.52 1.09 -8.88
C GLU A 78 5.38 -0.36 -9.37
N THR A 79 4.33 -0.69 -10.12
CA THR A 79 4.25 -1.97 -10.83
C THR A 79 5.38 -2.10 -11.87
N ALA A 80 5.65 -1.05 -12.63
CA ALA A 80 6.74 -1.06 -13.61
C ALA A 80 8.11 -1.15 -12.93
N ASN A 81 8.30 -0.46 -11.80
CA ASN A 81 9.51 -0.51 -10.99
C ASN A 81 9.75 -1.91 -10.42
N ALA A 82 8.77 -2.54 -9.82
CA ALA A 82 8.87 -3.91 -9.29
C ALA A 82 9.23 -4.92 -10.38
N ARG A 83 8.58 -4.81 -11.55
CA ARG A 83 8.86 -5.65 -12.73
C ARG A 83 10.26 -5.43 -13.30
N TYR A 84 10.75 -4.19 -13.29
CA TYR A 84 12.11 -3.86 -13.70
C TYR A 84 13.15 -4.47 -12.77
N ILE A 85 12.97 -4.28 -11.44
CA ILE A 85 13.85 -4.84 -10.42
C ILE A 85 13.89 -6.38 -10.54
N TRP A 86 12.74 -7.02 -10.73
CA TRP A 86 12.66 -8.47 -10.95
C TRP A 86 13.52 -8.94 -12.13
N LYS A 87 13.47 -8.23 -13.25
CA LYS A 87 14.25 -8.57 -14.44
C LYS A 87 15.76 -8.37 -14.23
N MET A 88 16.12 -7.33 -13.49
CA MET A 88 17.52 -6.94 -13.30
C MET A 88 18.22 -7.73 -12.19
N GLU A 89 17.53 -8.05 -11.12
CA GLU A 89 18.12 -8.63 -9.90
C GLU A 89 17.80 -10.13 -9.70
N GLY A 90 17.27 -10.80 -10.73
CA GLY A 90 17.10 -12.25 -10.68
C GLY A 90 15.94 -12.73 -9.82
N GLY A 91 14.83 -11.97 -9.75
CA GLY A 91 13.63 -12.42 -9.03
C GLY A 91 13.13 -13.80 -9.43
N ARG A 92 13.54 -14.25 -10.62
CA ARG A 92 13.31 -15.61 -11.15
C ARG A 92 13.93 -16.73 -10.30
N GLU A 93 15.01 -16.44 -9.57
CA GLU A 93 15.62 -17.42 -8.65
C GLU A 93 14.76 -17.64 -7.40
N ALA A 94 14.02 -16.60 -6.98
CA ALA A 94 13.13 -16.67 -5.82
C ALA A 94 11.76 -17.27 -6.18
N LEU A 95 11.25 -16.98 -7.39
CA LEU A 95 9.93 -17.38 -7.83
C LEU A 95 9.97 -17.71 -9.34
N ASP A 96 9.60 -18.92 -9.71
CA ASP A 96 9.52 -19.34 -11.13
C ASP A 96 8.25 -18.77 -11.80
N VAL A 97 8.13 -17.44 -11.81
CA VAL A 97 7.01 -16.73 -12.44
C VAL A 97 7.50 -15.58 -13.31
N HIS A 98 6.69 -15.19 -14.30
CA HIS A 98 7.00 -14.06 -15.14
C HIS A 98 6.78 -12.73 -14.38
N PRO A 99 7.64 -11.71 -14.50
CA PRO A 99 7.52 -10.44 -13.81
C PRO A 99 6.19 -9.71 -14.06
N ASP A 100 5.55 -9.95 -15.22
CA ASP A 100 4.24 -9.36 -15.53
C ASP A 100 3.12 -9.81 -14.57
N ARG A 101 3.38 -10.81 -13.74
CA ARG A 101 2.49 -11.26 -12.67
C ARG A 101 2.59 -10.42 -11.39
N LEU A 102 3.47 -9.43 -11.34
CA LEU A 102 3.52 -8.48 -10.24
C LEU A 102 2.58 -7.29 -10.52
N LEU A 103 1.79 -6.93 -9.52
CA LEU A 103 0.92 -5.75 -9.51
C LEU A 103 1.10 -5.05 -8.16
N ALA A 104 1.70 -3.86 -8.16
CA ALA A 104 1.95 -3.09 -6.94
C ALA A 104 0.64 -2.50 -6.39
N TRP A 105 0.52 -2.49 -5.05
CA TRP A 105 -0.59 -1.84 -4.35
C TRP A 105 -0.12 -0.81 -3.32
N GLY A 106 1.17 -0.77 -3.04
CA GLY A 106 1.72 0.19 -2.09
C GLY A 106 3.24 0.25 -2.12
N VAL A 107 3.79 1.22 -1.40
CA VAL A 107 5.22 1.41 -1.20
C VAL A 107 5.49 1.89 0.22
N THR A 108 6.64 1.51 0.80
CA THR A 108 7.07 2.03 2.11
C THR A 108 8.07 3.19 1.94
N ALA A 109 8.25 4.00 2.99
CA ALA A 109 9.30 5.02 3.03
C ALA A 109 10.72 4.42 2.91
N GLY A 110 10.87 3.12 3.24
CA GLY A 110 12.08 2.34 2.98
C GLY A 110 12.25 1.91 1.52
N ALA A 111 11.33 2.33 0.63
CA ALA A 111 11.23 1.97 -0.77
C ALA A 111 11.09 0.45 -1.02
N ASP A 112 10.40 -0.26 -0.12
CA ASP A 112 9.90 -1.59 -0.40
C ASP A 112 8.61 -1.46 -1.21
N ILE A 113 8.49 -2.21 -2.30
CA ILE A 113 7.26 -2.20 -3.12
C ILE A 113 6.40 -3.38 -2.69
N LEU A 114 5.16 -3.08 -2.32
CA LEU A 114 4.17 -4.04 -1.89
C LEU A 114 3.31 -4.44 -3.10
N CYS A 115 3.36 -5.72 -3.48
CA CYS A 115 2.71 -6.22 -4.68
C CYS A 115 1.77 -7.38 -4.37
N TRP A 116 0.86 -7.66 -5.28
CA TRP A 116 0.25 -8.98 -5.43
C TRP A 116 0.98 -9.80 -6.49
N LEU A 117 0.94 -11.13 -6.32
CA LEU A 117 1.35 -12.08 -7.33
C LEU A 117 0.10 -12.63 -8.05
N THR A 118 -0.17 -12.10 -9.24
CA THR A 118 -1.40 -12.33 -10.02
C THR A 118 -1.37 -13.66 -10.78
N THR A 119 -1.09 -14.78 -10.09
CA THR A 119 -0.98 -16.11 -10.72
C THR A 119 -2.27 -16.90 -10.71
N ALA A 120 -3.19 -16.60 -9.80
CA ALA A 120 -4.51 -17.20 -9.77
C ALA A 120 -5.51 -16.41 -10.61
N ASN A 121 -6.50 -17.10 -11.21
CA ASN A 121 -7.61 -16.44 -11.92
C ASN A 121 -8.56 -15.68 -10.98
N ASP A 122 -8.62 -16.10 -9.73
CA ASP A 122 -9.39 -15.47 -8.66
C ASP A 122 -8.48 -14.49 -7.92
N PRO A 123 -8.72 -13.16 -7.99
CA PRO A 123 -7.92 -12.16 -7.32
C PRO A 123 -7.85 -12.32 -5.79
N ASP A 124 -8.90 -12.85 -5.16
CA ASP A 124 -8.93 -13.09 -3.72
C ASP A 124 -7.93 -14.16 -3.26
N ARG A 125 -7.31 -14.84 -4.21
CA ARG A 125 -6.25 -15.83 -3.97
C ARG A 125 -4.84 -15.33 -4.30
N TRP A 126 -4.68 -14.07 -4.64
CA TRP A 126 -3.37 -13.51 -4.90
C TRP A 126 -2.59 -13.28 -3.60
N PRO A 127 -1.43 -13.93 -3.43
CA PRO A 127 -0.58 -13.67 -2.28
C PRO A 127 0.12 -12.31 -2.41
N VAL A 128 0.48 -11.73 -1.28
CA VAL A 128 1.34 -10.55 -1.23
C VAL A 128 2.78 -10.94 -1.57
N VAL A 129 3.45 -10.10 -2.35
CA VAL A 129 4.90 -10.14 -2.60
C VAL A 129 5.49 -8.82 -2.15
N VAL A 130 6.49 -8.88 -1.30
CA VAL A 130 7.29 -7.70 -0.96
C VAL A 130 8.56 -7.72 -1.80
N CYS A 131 8.74 -6.67 -2.61
CA CYS A 131 10.01 -6.33 -3.24
C CYS A 131 10.78 -5.44 -2.26
N GLY A 132 11.51 -6.06 -1.33
CA GLY A 132 12.19 -5.35 -0.26
C GLY A 132 13.51 -4.73 -0.70
N ARG A 133 13.76 -3.48 -0.34
CA ARG A 133 14.99 -2.77 -0.71
C ARG A 133 16.19 -3.17 0.16
N HIS A 134 15.95 -3.31 1.45
CA HIS A 134 16.98 -3.62 2.45
C HIS A 134 16.64 -4.88 3.27
N THR A 135 15.71 -5.70 2.77
CA THR A 135 15.38 -7.01 3.35
C THR A 135 16.41 -8.05 2.94
N ARG A 136 16.47 -9.17 3.67
CA ARG A 136 17.39 -10.26 3.39
C ARG A 136 17.16 -10.90 2.01
N SER A 137 15.90 -11.04 1.63
CA SER A 137 15.47 -11.55 0.33
C SER A 137 14.86 -10.42 -0.47
N ARG A 138 15.29 -10.23 -1.71
CA ARG A 138 14.78 -9.15 -2.57
C ARG A 138 13.30 -9.32 -2.89
N PHE A 139 12.83 -10.54 -3.02
CA PHE A 139 11.41 -10.87 -3.25
C PHE A 139 10.99 -11.96 -2.29
N THR A 140 10.00 -11.67 -1.46
CA THR A 140 9.43 -12.63 -0.51
C THR A 140 7.92 -12.71 -0.72
N VAL A 141 7.39 -13.95 -0.84
CA VAL A 141 5.97 -14.22 -0.96
C VAL A 141 5.38 -14.51 0.41
N TYR A 142 4.28 -13.84 0.69
CA TYR A 142 3.47 -14.06 1.88
C TYR A 142 2.11 -14.61 1.44
N PRO A 143 1.69 -15.79 1.89
CA PRO A 143 0.49 -16.47 1.40
C PRO A 143 -0.79 -15.88 1.98
N PHE A 144 -0.89 -14.57 1.99
CA PHE A 144 -2.00 -13.77 2.53
C PHE A 144 -2.47 -12.76 1.48
N GLY A 145 -3.75 -12.36 1.54
CA GLY A 145 -4.26 -11.15 0.91
C GLY A 145 -3.74 -9.88 1.61
N MET A 146 -4.04 -8.72 1.04
CA MET A 146 -3.54 -7.42 1.52
C MET A 146 -3.99 -7.11 2.95
N ALA A 147 -5.28 -7.25 3.26
CA ALA A 147 -5.80 -6.90 4.59
C ALA A 147 -5.23 -7.84 5.68
N GLU A 148 -5.09 -9.15 5.40
CA GLU A 148 -4.45 -10.07 6.33
C GLU A 148 -2.98 -9.73 6.52
N PHE A 149 -2.26 -9.38 5.43
CA PHE A 149 -0.86 -8.98 5.50
C PHE A 149 -0.67 -7.77 6.42
N LEU A 150 -1.49 -6.71 6.25
CA LEU A 150 -1.43 -5.52 7.11
C LEU A 150 -1.77 -5.82 8.57
N CYS A 151 -2.80 -6.63 8.83
CA CYS A 151 -3.11 -7.05 10.20
C CYS A 151 -1.94 -7.78 10.86
N ARG A 152 -1.30 -8.71 10.13
CA ARG A 152 -0.13 -9.45 10.65
C ARG A 152 1.06 -8.55 10.87
N LEU A 153 1.24 -7.55 10.01
CA LEU A 153 2.30 -6.55 10.13
C LEU A 153 2.15 -5.77 11.45
N PHE A 154 0.98 -5.21 11.71
CA PHE A 154 0.70 -4.42 12.91
C PHE A 154 0.71 -5.24 14.21
N GLU A 155 0.48 -6.53 14.12
CA GLU A 155 0.50 -7.46 15.26
C GLU A 155 1.85 -8.18 15.43
N ASP A 156 2.86 -7.86 14.61
CA ASP A 156 4.19 -8.52 14.62
C ASP A 156 4.09 -10.05 14.43
N ARG A 157 3.19 -10.53 13.56
CA ARG A 157 2.94 -11.95 13.34
C ARG A 157 3.62 -12.51 12.10
N PHE A 158 4.92 -12.24 11.95
CA PHE A 158 5.78 -12.82 10.91
C PHE A 158 6.81 -13.79 11.46
N GLU A 159 6.64 -14.29 12.68
CA GLU A 159 7.46 -15.35 13.25
C GLU A 159 7.41 -16.59 12.34
N GLY A 160 8.59 -17.13 12.00
CA GLY A 160 8.71 -18.29 11.10
C GLY A 160 8.92 -17.94 9.62
N PHE A 161 8.80 -16.69 9.21
CA PHE A 161 9.29 -16.24 7.90
C PHE A 161 10.79 -15.93 7.98
N ALA A 162 11.53 -16.28 6.92
CA ALA A 162 12.99 -16.22 6.91
C ALA A 162 13.57 -14.82 7.21
N ASP A 163 12.83 -13.78 6.88
CA ASP A 163 13.25 -12.39 7.02
C ASP A 163 12.76 -11.72 8.31
N GLY A 164 11.90 -12.37 9.10
CA GLY A 164 11.36 -11.86 10.37
C GLY A 164 10.44 -10.64 10.19
N CYS A 165 10.97 -9.51 9.71
CA CYS A 165 10.18 -8.35 9.32
C CYS A 165 10.05 -8.30 7.79
N PRO A 166 8.83 -8.18 7.23
CA PRO A 166 8.62 -8.22 5.78
C PRO A 166 9.06 -6.95 5.05
N VAL A 167 9.30 -5.86 5.77
CA VAL A 167 9.67 -4.55 5.21
C VAL A 167 10.97 -4.03 5.81
N SER A 168 11.64 -3.13 5.10
CA SER A 168 12.97 -2.61 5.45
C SER A 168 12.99 -1.77 6.72
N SER A 169 11.87 -1.16 7.10
CA SER A 169 11.75 -0.31 8.27
C SER A 169 10.43 -0.57 9.00
N ILE A 170 10.50 -0.73 10.31
CA ILE A 170 9.32 -0.84 11.17
C ILE A 170 8.73 0.57 11.33
N PHE A 171 7.46 0.74 11.00
CA PHE A 171 6.73 2.01 11.11
C PHE A 171 5.46 1.89 11.96
N TRP A 172 5.33 0.81 12.71
CA TRP A 172 4.23 0.54 13.65
C TRP A 172 4.79 0.16 15.01
N GLU A 173 3.97 0.33 16.03
CA GLU A 173 4.26 -0.13 17.39
C GLU A 173 3.17 -1.11 17.82
N LYS A 174 3.57 -2.31 18.25
CA LYS A 174 2.64 -3.34 18.69
C LYS A 174 1.80 -2.88 19.87
N GLY A 175 0.49 -2.98 19.74
CA GLY A 175 -0.47 -2.58 20.76
C GLY A 175 -0.85 -1.10 20.74
N THR A 176 -0.28 -0.32 19.82
CA THR A 176 -0.68 1.06 19.55
C THR A 176 -1.52 1.11 18.28
N PRO A 177 -2.66 1.83 18.25
CA PRO A 177 -3.42 2.02 17.01
C PRO A 177 -2.56 2.70 15.95
N ASN A 178 -2.65 2.19 14.71
CA ASN A 178 -2.01 2.83 13.57
C ASN A 178 -2.90 3.96 13.05
N SER A 179 -2.30 4.97 12.45
CA SER A 179 -3.00 6.06 11.78
C SER A 179 -3.07 5.84 10.28
N PHE A 180 -4.17 6.26 9.68
CA PHE A 180 -4.29 6.39 8.23
C PHE A 180 -4.72 7.81 7.89
N VAL A 181 -4.07 8.42 6.89
CA VAL A 181 -4.43 9.73 6.39
C VAL A 181 -4.66 9.64 4.89
N HIS A 182 -5.89 9.92 4.48
CA HIS A 182 -6.26 9.98 3.06
C HIS A 182 -5.48 11.09 2.33
N SER A 183 -5.12 10.86 1.07
CA SER A 183 -4.30 11.80 0.29
C SER A 183 -4.91 13.20 0.18
N LYS A 184 -6.23 13.34 0.05
CA LYS A 184 -6.92 14.64 0.04
C LYS A 184 -6.81 15.36 1.38
N GLU A 185 -6.90 14.62 2.49
CA GLU A 185 -6.70 15.19 3.83
C GLU A 185 -5.26 15.62 4.04
N ALA A 186 -4.29 14.81 3.62
CA ALA A 186 -2.88 15.14 3.65
C ALA A 186 -2.57 16.42 2.85
N GLU A 187 -3.14 16.56 1.65
CA GLU A 187 -3.01 17.76 0.82
C GLU A 187 -3.64 18.99 1.50
N ARG A 188 -4.84 18.84 2.07
CA ARG A 188 -5.52 19.91 2.81
C ARG A 188 -4.69 20.40 4.01
N ARG A 189 -4.12 19.48 4.80
CA ARG A 189 -3.24 19.82 5.92
C ARG A 189 -2.00 20.56 5.44
N TRP A 190 -1.35 20.04 4.42
CA TRP A 190 -0.17 20.67 3.85
C TRP A 190 -0.43 22.09 3.33
N LEU A 191 -1.54 22.31 2.63
CA LEU A 191 -1.96 23.65 2.17
C LEU A 191 -2.23 24.60 3.35
N ALA A 192 -2.70 24.08 4.46
CA ALA A 192 -2.95 24.85 5.69
C ALA A 192 -1.68 25.12 6.53
N GLY A 193 -0.49 24.70 6.10
CA GLY A 193 0.74 24.87 6.86
C GLY A 193 0.96 23.83 7.95
N LEU A 194 0.26 22.69 7.84
CA LEU A 194 0.37 21.59 8.78
C LEU A 194 1.18 20.44 8.18
N ASP A 195 1.75 19.61 9.03
CA ASP A 195 2.32 18.34 8.66
C ASP A 195 1.22 17.43 8.10
N PRO A 196 1.41 16.82 6.90
CA PRO A 196 0.37 16.02 6.25
C PRO A 196 -0.09 14.81 7.04
N ASP A 197 0.81 14.16 7.77
CA ASP A 197 0.54 12.91 8.47
C ASP A 197 0.01 13.15 9.89
N THR A 198 0.61 14.09 10.63
CA THR A 198 0.24 14.36 12.03
C THR A 198 -0.82 15.43 12.18
N GLY A 199 -0.92 16.37 11.25
CA GLY A 199 -1.78 17.55 11.35
C GLY A 199 -1.27 18.62 12.32
N GLU A 200 -0.06 18.46 12.86
CA GLU A 200 0.60 19.48 13.68
C GLU A 200 1.15 20.63 12.82
N PRO A 201 1.41 21.82 13.40
CA PRO A 201 2.06 22.90 12.66
C PRO A 201 3.38 22.46 12.07
N ASP A 202 3.54 22.57 10.74
CA ASP A 202 4.79 22.24 10.06
C ASP A 202 5.84 23.34 10.29
N PRO A 203 6.97 23.06 11.00
CA PRO A 203 7.99 24.07 11.26
C PRO A 203 8.70 24.57 9.99
N TYR A 204 8.53 23.86 8.86
CA TYR A 204 9.12 24.18 7.57
C TYR A 204 8.10 24.75 6.57
N ALA A 205 6.89 25.12 7.04
CA ALA A 205 5.78 25.58 6.21
C ALA A 205 6.18 26.72 5.25
N ASP A 206 7.02 27.65 5.73
CA ASP A 206 7.46 28.83 4.97
C ASP A 206 8.61 28.53 3.99
N MET A 207 9.22 27.34 4.06
CA MET A 207 10.37 27.00 3.20
C MET A 207 9.97 26.49 1.81
N PHE A 208 8.74 26.08 1.64
CA PHE A 208 8.22 25.55 0.37
C PHE A 208 7.02 26.37 -0.10
N PRO A 209 7.04 26.86 -1.36
CA PRO A 209 5.87 27.56 -1.91
C PRO A 209 4.67 26.60 -1.91
N ARG A 210 3.57 27.06 -1.32
CA ARG A 210 2.30 26.32 -1.22
C ARG A 210 1.25 26.94 -2.15
N ASP A 211 1.74 27.49 -3.28
CA ASP A 211 0.89 28.21 -4.22
C ASP A 211 -0.16 27.27 -4.82
N GLU A 212 -1.36 27.82 -4.92
CA GLU A 212 -2.64 27.26 -5.39
C GLU A 212 -2.58 26.57 -6.77
#